data_77b4a9e67fdc540a6508a8b1ad28755c
#
_entry.id   77b4a9e67fdc540a6508a8b1ad28755c
#
_cell.length_a   1.000
_cell.length_b   1.000
_cell.length_c   1.000
_cell.angle_alpha   90.00
_cell.angle_beta   90.00
_cell.angle_gamma   90.00
#
_symmetry.space_group_name_H-M   'P 1'
#
loop_
_entity.id
_entity.type
_entity.pdbx_description
1 polymer ?
#
loop_
_entity_poly.entity_id
_entity_poly.type
_entity_poly.pdbx_seq_one_letter_code
_entity_poly.pdbx_strand_id
1 'polypeptide(L)'
;MRTCIAAFAWFLLCGVSWAQDSPKGQSEPTSVTVPAAIDHNRVVINAEVQVPDGSTERVHVWVDNGNPELSMSRRLATLLGLAVSCTDHECSSPSPREINVGGMKIPLGGVKEAKIPLKPVNAASVLAAGMDAEINLPSSILRHYDVLVDFPGHRFSIGAPGTIRFRGPSGKVQINPENGLIQVPSQIEKKKYNLALDLGASISFLSEELFAKLATAHPDSPRMTGAVGSANMWGLDEEPKWKLMRVDRVQYGPIFLANVALVEFPKDRMEFFEKRAGMPTAGLLGSNALLNYRVGLDYAHSTVYFEIGRMFNFPDFDVIGLILRPEDDGRFTILGVAELEGMPSVPPGPDGVQTGDHLVAVDGIPAAGSTMGQVWAMLGGTPGQERRLMIERGGRQFAVAARIQHFLAELPDERDRQKKK
;
A
#
# COMPACT_ATOMS: atom_id res chain seq x y z
N MET A 1 22.62 -81.46 38.56
CA MET A 1 22.64 -80.80 39.89
C MET A 1 22.64 -79.27 39.73
N ARG A 2 21.77 -78.64 40.37
CA ARG A 2 21.47 -77.22 40.64
C ARG A 2 20.23 -76.71 39.87
N THR A 3 19.18 -76.73 40.61
CA THR A 3 17.85 -76.14 40.49
C THR A 3 17.92 -74.65 40.41
N CYS A 4 17.18 -74.03 39.50
CA CYS A 4 16.83 -72.61 39.59
C CYS A 4 15.29 -72.47 39.55
N ILE A 5 14.79 -71.88 40.60
CA ILE A 5 13.39 -71.57 40.88
C ILE A 5 12.98 -70.35 40.11
N ALA A 6 11.90 -70.38 39.35
CA ALA A 6 11.26 -69.28 38.69
C ALA A 6 10.24 -68.62 39.64
N ALA A 7 10.48 -67.35 39.95
CA ALA A 7 9.55 -66.52 40.71
C ALA A 7 8.66 -65.72 39.71
N PHE A 8 7.38 -65.96 39.75
CA PHE A 8 6.34 -65.16 39.07
C PHE A 8 6.02 -63.92 39.87
N ALA A 9 6.34 -62.74 39.28
CA ALA A 9 5.94 -61.47 39.86
C ALA A 9 4.66 -60.98 39.14
N TRP A 10 3.59 -60.84 39.84
CA TRP A 10 2.34 -60.21 39.39
C TRP A 10 2.53 -58.71 39.40
N PHE A 11 2.47 -58.05 38.21
CA PHE A 11 2.35 -56.60 38.10
C PHE A 11 0.88 -56.23 38.09
N LEU A 12 0.42 -55.55 39.17
CA LEU A 12 -0.85 -54.82 39.27
C LEU A 12 -0.71 -53.57 38.39
N LEU A 13 -1.39 -53.51 37.27
CA LEU A 13 -1.58 -52.32 36.45
C LEU A 13 -2.63 -51.40 37.13
N CYS A 14 -2.17 -50.43 37.89
CA CYS A 14 -2.98 -49.26 38.25
C CYS A 14 -3.21 -48.43 37.00
N GLY A 15 -4.41 -48.48 36.42
CA GLY A 15 -4.83 -47.59 35.36
C GLY A 15 -4.95 -46.17 35.89
N VAL A 16 -3.99 -45.31 35.63
CA VAL A 16 -4.11 -43.87 35.80
C VAL A 16 -4.84 -43.35 34.59
N SER A 17 -6.11 -43.09 34.78
CA SER A 17 -6.97 -42.38 33.83
C SER A 17 -6.46 -40.92 33.73
N TRP A 18 -5.74 -40.60 32.68
CA TRP A 18 -5.44 -39.22 32.34
C TRP A 18 -6.73 -38.61 31.79
N ALA A 19 -7.42 -37.86 32.63
CA ALA A 19 -8.42 -36.92 32.17
C ALA A 19 -7.65 -35.92 31.27
N GLN A 20 -7.86 -36.00 29.96
CA GLN A 20 -7.47 -34.90 29.05
C GLN A 20 -8.32 -33.69 29.44
N ASP A 21 -7.73 -32.76 30.20
CA ASP A 21 -8.25 -31.41 30.31
C ASP A 21 -8.34 -30.85 28.89
N SER A 22 -9.57 -30.68 28.41
CA SER A 22 -9.85 -29.90 27.22
C SER A 22 -9.21 -28.52 27.39
N PRO A 23 -8.47 -28.00 26.42
CA PRO A 23 -7.84 -26.68 26.55
C PRO A 23 -8.94 -25.67 26.87
N LYS A 24 -8.87 -25.06 28.05
CA LYS A 24 -9.70 -23.91 28.44
C LYS A 24 -9.65 -22.94 27.27
N GLY A 25 -10.82 -22.58 26.73
CA GLY A 25 -10.91 -21.70 25.58
C GLY A 25 -10.00 -20.49 25.78
N GLN A 26 -9.01 -20.36 24.93
CA GLN A 26 -8.14 -19.17 24.91
C GLN A 26 -9.06 -18.00 24.62
N SER A 27 -9.11 -17.03 25.53
CA SER A 27 -9.81 -15.78 25.27
C SER A 27 -9.21 -15.15 24.00
N GLU A 28 -10.05 -14.63 23.11
CA GLU A 28 -9.58 -13.92 21.92
C GLU A 28 -8.59 -12.82 22.33
N PRO A 29 -7.48 -12.66 21.60
CA PRO A 29 -6.49 -11.64 21.93
C PRO A 29 -7.10 -10.24 21.75
N THR A 30 -6.81 -9.34 22.67
CA THR A 30 -7.26 -7.94 22.60
C THR A 30 -6.43 -7.10 21.65
N SER A 31 -5.24 -7.57 21.26
CA SER A 31 -4.37 -6.98 20.22
C SER A 31 -3.47 -8.04 19.62
N VAL A 32 -3.09 -7.83 18.37
CA VAL A 32 -2.18 -8.73 17.64
C VAL A 32 -1.16 -7.92 16.85
N THR A 33 -0.03 -8.55 16.59
CA THR A 33 1.00 -8.04 15.67
C THR A 33 1.32 -9.13 14.66
N VAL A 34 1.17 -8.84 13.38
CA VAL A 34 1.41 -9.78 12.28
C VAL A 34 2.50 -9.25 11.34
N PRO A 35 3.19 -10.11 10.58
CA PRO A 35 4.04 -9.69 9.47
C PRO A 35 3.22 -8.94 8.42
N ALA A 36 3.84 -7.94 7.80
CA ALA A 36 3.28 -7.19 6.68
C ALA A 36 4.23 -7.21 5.50
N ALA A 37 3.70 -7.39 4.30
CA ALA A 37 4.40 -7.09 3.07
C ALA A 37 4.23 -5.59 2.76
N ILE A 38 5.31 -4.96 2.32
CA ILE A 38 5.24 -3.60 1.78
C ILE A 38 5.38 -3.76 0.27
N ASP A 39 4.26 -3.70 -0.42
CA ASP A 39 4.18 -3.83 -1.87
C ASP A 39 3.79 -2.49 -2.49
N HIS A 40 4.68 -1.94 -3.29
CA HIS A 40 4.51 -0.62 -3.88
C HIS A 40 4.16 0.45 -2.81
N ASN A 41 4.93 0.49 -1.71
CA ASN A 41 4.72 1.33 -0.53
C ASN A 41 3.39 1.08 0.23
N ARG A 42 2.57 0.11 -0.17
CA ARG A 42 1.30 -0.24 0.48
C ARG A 42 1.46 -1.42 1.40
N VAL A 43 0.70 -1.42 2.48
CA VAL A 43 0.75 -2.45 3.52
C VAL A 43 -0.24 -3.55 3.20
N VAL A 44 0.25 -4.77 3.01
CA VAL A 44 -0.56 -5.97 2.79
C VAL A 44 -0.26 -6.99 3.89
N ILE A 45 -1.29 -7.53 4.51
CA ILE A 45 -1.19 -8.54 5.57
C ILE A 45 -1.96 -9.81 5.20
N ASN A 46 -1.65 -10.91 5.88
CA ASN A 46 -2.44 -12.12 5.81
C ASN A 46 -3.56 -12.08 6.85
N ALA A 47 -4.75 -12.49 6.45
CA ALA A 47 -5.86 -12.81 7.33
C ALA A 47 -6.50 -14.14 6.93
N GLU A 48 -7.45 -14.60 7.74
CA GLU A 48 -8.24 -15.78 7.48
C GLU A 48 -9.72 -15.43 7.44
N VAL A 49 -10.45 -16.08 6.55
CA VAL A 49 -11.92 -15.99 6.46
C VAL A 49 -12.53 -17.38 6.62
N GLN A 50 -13.66 -17.47 7.27
CA GLN A 50 -14.41 -18.71 7.37
C GLN A 50 -15.32 -18.86 6.15
N VAL A 51 -15.16 -19.97 5.43
CA VAL A 51 -15.97 -20.31 4.26
C VAL A 51 -17.25 -21.04 4.69
N PRO A 52 -18.35 -21.02 3.90
CA PRO A 52 -19.61 -21.64 4.26
C PRO A 52 -19.56 -23.14 4.56
N ASP A 53 -18.61 -23.88 4.03
CA ASP A 53 -18.39 -25.30 4.32
C ASP A 53 -17.71 -25.57 5.68
N GLY A 54 -17.38 -24.50 6.43
CA GLY A 54 -16.71 -24.57 7.73
C GLY A 54 -15.18 -24.57 7.63
N SER A 55 -14.61 -24.59 6.44
CA SER A 55 -13.15 -24.46 6.24
C SER A 55 -12.70 -23.01 6.41
N THR A 56 -11.39 -22.83 6.54
CA THR A 56 -10.75 -21.52 6.67
C THR A 56 -9.83 -21.31 5.48
N GLU A 57 -9.98 -20.15 4.84
CA GLU A 57 -9.13 -19.71 3.73
C GLU A 57 -8.28 -18.51 4.12
N ARG A 58 -7.05 -18.50 3.63
CA ARG A 58 -6.14 -17.36 3.78
C ARG A 58 -6.38 -16.36 2.66
N VAL A 59 -6.47 -15.08 3.06
CA VAL A 59 -6.66 -13.95 2.15
C VAL A 59 -5.61 -12.88 2.43
N HIS A 60 -5.26 -12.13 1.39
CA HIS A 60 -4.44 -10.94 1.52
C HIS A 60 -5.32 -9.72 1.73
N VAL A 61 -4.94 -8.89 2.70
CA VAL A 61 -5.70 -7.74 3.14
C VAL A 61 -4.85 -6.48 2.98
N TRP A 62 -5.34 -5.54 2.20
CA TRP A 62 -4.74 -4.22 2.07
C TRP A 62 -5.17 -3.31 3.22
N VAL A 63 -4.22 -2.76 3.96
CA VAL A 63 -4.49 -1.77 5.02
C VAL A 63 -4.63 -0.39 4.38
N ASP A 64 -5.85 0.16 4.43
CA ASP A 64 -6.21 1.36 3.66
C ASP A 64 -7.01 2.35 4.51
N ASN A 65 -6.32 3.13 5.33
CA ASN A 65 -6.96 4.14 6.16
C ASN A 65 -7.35 5.43 5.40
N GLY A 66 -6.95 5.58 4.15
CA GLY A 66 -7.34 6.69 3.27
C GLY A 66 -8.66 6.48 2.53
N ASN A 67 -9.26 5.28 2.66
CA ASN A 67 -10.50 4.90 2.03
C ASN A 67 -11.53 4.46 3.10
N PRO A 68 -12.74 5.03 3.16
CA PRO A 68 -13.75 4.60 4.10
C PRO A 68 -14.57 3.39 3.64
N GLU A 69 -14.51 3.01 2.36
CA GLU A 69 -15.31 1.94 1.81
C GLU A 69 -14.61 0.59 1.93
N LEU A 70 -15.34 -0.41 2.38
CA LEU A 70 -14.91 -1.79 2.27
C LEU A 70 -14.96 -2.21 0.82
N SER A 71 -13.87 -2.75 0.32
CA SER A 71 -13.74 -3.30 -1.03
C SER A 71 -13.33 -4.76 -0.94
N MET A 72 -13.88 -5.58 -1.81
CA MET A 72 -13.64 -7.02 -1.81
C MET A 72 -13.57 -7.54 -3.25
N SER A 73 -12.73 -8.54 -3.50
CA SER A 73 -12.64 -9.19 -4.80
C SER A 73 -13.90 -9.99 -5.11
N ARG A 74 -14.21 -10.13 -6.40
CA ARG A 74 -15.28 -11.01 -6.87
C ARG A 74 -15.01 -12.48 -6.49
N ARG A 75 -13.73 -12.91 -6.54
CA ARG A 75 -13.31 -14.26 -6.12
C ARG A 75 -13.67 -14.50 -4.66
N LEU A 76 -13.34 -13.55 -3.78
CA LEU A 76 -13.64 -13.68 -2.35
C LEU A 76 -15.13 -13.67 -2.08
N ALA A 77 -15.90 -12.80 -2.73
CA ALA A 77 -17.35 -12.79 -2.63
C ALA A 77 -17.95 -14.17 -3.00
N THR A 78 -17.49 -14.74 -4.12
CA THR A 78 -17.94 -16.08 -4.58
C THR A 78 -17.55 -17.16 -3.59
N LEU A 79 -16.31 -17.15 -3.09
CA LEU A 79 -15.81 -18.10 -2.10
C LEU A 79 -16.66 -18.10 -0.81
N LEU A 80 -17.08 -16.92 -0.39
CA LEU A 80 -17.93 -16.73 0.80
C LEU A 80 -19.41 -16.96 0.53
N GLY A 81 -19.80 -17.34 -0.69
CA GLY A 81 -21.19 -17.55 -1.07
C GLY A 81 -22.03 -16.26 -1.06
N LEU A 82 -21.41 -15.09 -1.17
CA LEU A 82 -22.08 -13.81 -1.15
C LEU A 82 -22.55 -13.42 -2.55
N ALA A 83 -23.79 -12.95 -2.66
CA ALA A 83 -24.36 -12.49 -3.92
C ALA A 83 -23.68 -11.18 -4.36
N VAL A 84 -23.26 -11.13 -5.64
CA VAL A 84 -22.76 -9.90 -6.25
C VAL A 84 -23.86 -9.29 -7.12
N SER A 85 -24.20 -8.05 -6.85
CA SER A 85 -25.14 -7.24 -7.63
C SER A 85 -24.39 -6.15 -8.38
N CYS A 86 -24.67 -5.98 -9.66
CA CYS A 86 -24.02 -4.98 -10.50
C CYS A 86 -25.04 -4.08 -11.17
N THR A 87 -24.69 -2.80 -11.28
CA THR A 87 -25.28 -1.82 -12.21
C THR A 87 -24.27 -1.54 -13.33
N ASP A 88 -24.62 -0.62 -14.22
CA ASP A 88 -23.68 -0.18 -15.28
C ASP A 88 -22.44 0.55 -14.73
N HIS A 89 -22.49 1.02 -13.48
CA HIS A 89 -21.47 1.88 -12.91
C HIS A 89 -20.75 1.29 -11.67
N GLU A 90 -21.36 0.34 -11.00
CA GLU A 90 -20.78 -0.27 -9.80
C GLU A 90 -21.29 -1.68 -9.54
N CYS A 91 -20.45 -2.46 -8.86
CA CYS A 91 -20.84 -3.74 -8.28
C CYS A 91 -20.68 -3.69 -6.77
N SER A 92 -21.59 -4.35 -6.05
CA SER A 92 -21.49 -4.53 -4.61
C SER A 92 -21.92 -5.94 -4.19
N SER A 93 -21.57 -6.26 -2.96
CA SER A 93 -21.93 -7.51 -2.30
C SER A 93 -22.21 -7.22 -0.83
N PRO A 94 -23.02 -8.00 -0.12
CA PRO A 94 -23.04 -7.94 1.34
C PRO A 94 -21.62 -8.06 1.90
N SER A 95 -21.34 -7.34 2.98
CA SER A 95 -20.04 -7.45 3.66
C SER A 95 -19.84 -8.83 4.27
N PRO A 96 -18.63 -9.40 4.25
CA PRO A 96 -18.30 -10.54 5.08
C PRO A 96 -18.58 -10.24 6.56
N ARG A 97 -18.86 -11.26 7.34
CA ARG A 97 -19.15 -11.08 8.77
C ARG A 97 -17.93 -10.57 9.53
N GLU A 98 -16.80 -11.21 9.33
CA GLU A 98 -15.53 -10.93 10.03
C GLU A 98 -14.34 -11.47 9.24
N ILE A 99 -13.14 -10.96 9.56
CA ILE A 99 -11.86 -11.57 9.20
C ILE A 99 -11.07 -11.87 10.47
N ASN A 100 -10.19 -12.86 10.42
CA ASN A 100 -9.28 -13.21 11.51
C ASN A 100 -7.86 -12.77 11.16
N VAL A 101 -7.32 -11.83 11.92
CA VAL A 101 -5.94 -11.34 11.77
C VAL A 101 -5.13 -11.85 12.95
N GLY A 102 -4.27 -12.85 12.75
CA GLY A 102 -3.38 -13.38 13.79
C GLY A 102 -4.10 -13.89 15.04
N GLY A 103 -5.32 -14.43 14.91
CA GLY A 103 -6.16 -14.93 16.01
C GLY A 103 -7.16 -13.90 16.56
N MET A 104 -7.07 -12.64 16.15
CA MET A 104 -8.02 -11.59 16.52
C MET A 104 -9.11 -11.49 15.45
N LYS A 105 -10.37 -11.62 15.84
CA LYS A 105 -11.52 -11.42 14.97
C LYS A 105 -11.81 -9.94 14.81
N ILE A 106 -11.92 -9.49 13.58
CA ILE A 106 -12.27 -8.13 13.22
C ILE A 106 -13.63 -8.16 12.53
N PRO A 107 -14.71 -7.73 13.20
CA PRO A 107 -16.03 -7.64 12.61
C PRO A 107 -16.07 -6.64 11.45
N LEU A 108 -16.64 -7.04 10.32
CA LEU A 108 -16.86 -6.18 9.15
C LEU A 108 -18.31 -5.75 8.99
N GLY A 109 -19.22 -6.30 9.80
CA GLY A 109 -20.67 -6.07 9.70
C GLY A 109 -21.14 -4.64 10.02
N GLY A 110 -20.24 -3.74 10.46
CA GLY A 110 -20.50 -2.31 10.57
C GLY A 110 -20.65 -1.62 9.22
N VAL A 111 -20.10 -2.22 8.14
CA VAL A 111 -20.25 -1.80 6.75
C VAL A 111 -21.25 -2.75 6.09
N LYS A 112 -22.37 -2.22 5.57
CA LYS A 112 -23.45 -3.07 5.03
C LYS A 112 -23.05 -3.77 3.73
N GLU A 113 -22.30 -3.07 2.88
CA GLU A 113 -21.93 -3.53 1.55
C GLU A 113 -20.44 -3.32 1.30
N ALA A 114 -19.82 -4.30 0.64
CA ALA A 114 -18.49 -4.21 0.08
C ALA A 114 -18.57 -3.84 -1.41
N LYS A 115 -17.71 -2.93 -1.85
CA LYS A 115 -17.53 -2.62 -3.27
C LYS A 115 -16.79 -3.76 -3.95
N ILE A 116 -17.24 -4.13 -5.14
CA ILE A 116 -16.63 -5.16 -5.98
C ILE A 116 -16.13 -4.49 -7.25
N PRO A 117 -14.91 -4.78 -7.75
CA PRO A 117 -14.46 -4.26 -9.03
C PRO A 117 -15.46 -4.59 -10.16
N LEU A 118 -15.78 -3.60 -10.98
CA LEU A 118 -16.71 -3.74 -12.10
C LEU A 118 -16.20 -4.76 -13.12
N LYS A 119 -14.93 -4.67 -13.47
CA LYS A 119 -14.27 -5.60 -14.37
C LYS A 119 -13.79 -6.82 -13.60
N PRO A 120 -13.91 -8.01 -14.18
CA PRO A 120 -13.23 -9.18 -13.63
C PRO A 120 -11.74 -8.91 -13.66
N VAL A 121 -11.14 -8.88 -12.47
CA VAL A 121 -9.70 -8.82 -12.31
C VAL A 121 -9.20 -10.25 -12.36
N ASN A 122 -8.03 -10.50 -12.93
CA ASN A 122 -7.49 -11.85 -12.99
C ASN A 122 -7.34 -12.44 -11.57
N ALA A 123 -7.20 -13.76 -11.48
CA ALA A 123 -7.19 -14.47 -10.20
C ALA A 123 -6.08 -14.03 -9.22
N ALA A 124 -5.03 -13.38 -9.69
CA ALA A 124 -3.93 -12.91 -8.87
C ALA A 124 -4.13 -11.46 -8.40
N SER A 125 -5.10 -10.74 -8.97
CA SER A 125 -5.31 -9.34 -8.73
C SER A 125 -6.77 -9.10 -8.37
N VAL A 126 -7.04 -8.69 -7.17
CA VAL A 126 -8.33 -8.98 -6.58
C VAL A 126 -9.11 -7.76 -6.12
N LEU A 127 -8.45 -6.65 -5.79
CA LEU A 127 -9.09 -5.36 -5.53
C LEU A 127 -8.82 -4.36 -6.63
N ALA A 128 -7.60 -4.36 -7.14
CA ALA A 128 -7.16 -3.55 -8.25
C ALA A 128 -6.11 -4.34 -9.02
N ALA A 129 -6.09 -4.20 -10.34
CA ALA A 129 -5.05 -4.81 -11.15
C ALA A 129 -3.66 -4.43 -10.62
N GLY A 130 -2.73 -5.40 -10.58
CA GLY A 130 -1.38 -5.19 -10.05
C GLY A 130 -1.26 -5.17 -8.51
N MET A 131 -2.30 -5.50 -7.77
CA MET A 131 -2.25 -5.64 -6.31
C MET A 131 -2.62 -7.05 -5.88
N ASP A 132 -1.83 -7.65 -5.01
CA ASP A 132 -2.14 -8.96 -4.41
C ASP A 132 -2.89 -8.74 -3.08
N ALA A 133 -4.16 -8.34 -3.19
CA ALA A 133 -5.05 -8.17 -2.04
C ALA A 133 -6.50 -8.47 -2.43
N GLU A 134 -7.23 -9.20 -1.62
CA GLU A 134 -8.61 -9.63 -1.88
C GLU A 134 -9.66 -8.82 -1.13
N ILE A 135 -9.25 -8.12 -0.09
CA ILE A 135 -10.10 -7.27 0.73
C ILE A 135 -9.24 -6.15 1.31
N ASN A 136 -9.82 -4.98 1.57
CA ASN A 136 -9.14 -3.94 2.32
C ASN A 136 -9.62 -3.88 3.77
N LEU A 137 -8.81 -3.25 4.64
CA LEU A 137 -9.21 -2.74 5.95
C LEU A 137 -9.36 -1.22 5.85
N PRO A 138 -10.58 -0.73 5.62
CA PRO A 138 -10.83 0.70 5.43
C PRO A 138 -10.86 1.49 6.74
N SER A 139 -10.77 2.82 6.62
CA SER A 139 -10.84 3.72 7.79
C SER A 139 -12.13 3.55 8.60
N SER A 140 -13.25 3.23 7.96
CA SER A 140 -14.52 2.97 8.66
C SER A 140 -14.48 1.78 9.62
N ILE A 141 -13.60 0.82 9.40
CA ILE A 141 -13.33 -0.31 10.30
C ILE A 141 -12.18 0.05 11.25
N LEU A 142 -11.04 0.55 10.71
CA LEU A 142 -9.84 0.84 11.49
C LEU A 142 -10.09 1.84 12.63
N ARG A 143 -11.03 2.77 12.47
CA ARG A 143 -11.37 3.78 13.49
C ARG A 143 -11.86 3.21 14.84
N HIS A 144 -12.20 1.95 14.89
CA HIS A 144 -12.63 1.27 16.12
C HIS A 144 -11.47 0.63 16.89
N TYR A 145 -10.23 0.77 16.39
CA TYR A 145 -9.06 0.09 16.91
C TYR A 145 -7.89 1.06 17.12
N ASP A 146 -6.95 0.64 17.96
CA ASP A 146 -5.58 1.13 17.89
C ASP A 146 -4.89 0.45 16.71
N VAL A 147 -4.16 1.21 15.90
CA VAL A 147 -3.45 0.70 14.72
C VAL A 147 -1.99 1.17 14.77
N LEU A 148 -1.05 0.25 14.50
CA LEU A 148 0.37 0.58 14.36
C LEU A 148 0.93 -0.09 13.11
N VAL A 149 1.40 0.73 12.16
CA VAL A 149 2.13 0.29 10.98
C VAL A 149 3.62 0.52 11.23
N ASP A 150 4.39 -0.54 11.27
CA ASP A 150 5.84 -0.52 11.40
C ASP A 150 6.46 -0.81 10.02
N PHE A 151 6.66 0.25 9.20
CA PHE A 151 7.24 0.11 7.87
C PHE A 151 8.65 -0.49 7.91
N PRO A 152 9.60 0.04 8.73
CA PRO A 152 10.93 -0.52 8.81
C PRO A 152 10.99 -1.96 9.32
N GLY A 153 10.05 -2.33 10.18
CA GLY A 153 9.95 -3.66 10.78
C GLY A 153 9.10 -4.63 9.97
N HIS A 154 8.44 -4.18 8.90
CA HIS A 154 7.50 -4.99 8.11
C HIS A 154 6.44 -5.65 8.98
N ARG A 155 5.76 -4.87 9.83
CA ARG A 155 4.78 -5.37 10.80
C ARG A 155 3.54 -4.47 10.84
N PHE A 156 2.41 -5.10 11.07
CA PHE A 156 1.14 -4.44 11.33
C PHE A 156 0.60 -4.90 12.69
N SER A 157 0.16 -3.96 13.49
CA SER A 157 -0.52 -4.26 14.77
C SER A 157 -1.88 -3.62 14.78
N ILE A 158 -2.86 -4.35 15.31
CA ILE A 158 -4.23 -3.88 15.52
C ILE A 158 -4.73 -4.40 16.87
N GLY A 159 -5.49 -3.58 17.58
CA GLY A 159 -6.01 -3.97 18.89
C GLY A 159 -7.16 -3.09 19.35
N ALA A 160 -7.87 -3.53 20.39
CA ALA A 160 -8.87 -2.71 21.04
C ALA A 160 -8.25 -1.39 21.55
N PRO A 161 -9.02 -0.29 21.62
CA PRO A 161 -8.49 0.99 22.09
C PRO A 161 -7.79 0.86 23.45
N GLY A 162 -6.58 1.44 23.54
CA GLY A 162 -5.71 1.42 24.73
C GLY A 162 -4.86 0.15 24.89
N THR A 163 -4.89 -0.79 23.94
CA THR A 163 -4.10 -2.04 24.03
C THR A 163 -2.74 -1.95 23.33
N ILE A 164 -2.55 -1.00 22.41
CA ILE A 164 -1.28 -0.79 21.72
C ILE A 164 -0.53 0.37 22.37
N ARG A 165 0.72 0.13 22.71
CA ARG A 165 1.59 1.17 23.23
C ARG A 165 2.27 1.92 22.09
N PHE A 166 1.84 3.14 21.84
CA PHE A 166 2.45 4.05 20.88
C PHE A 166 3.70 4.73 21.46
N ARG A 167 4.62 5.12 20.58
CA ARG A 167 5.87 5.82 20.92
C ARG A 167 6.18 6.91 19.91
N GLY A 168 7.15 7.77 20.24
CA GLY A 168 7.63 8.85 19.39
C GLY A 168 6.82 10.14 19.51
N PRO A 169 7.18 11.17 18.74
CA PRO A 169 6.42 12.40 18.64
C PRO A 169 4.97 12.14 18.26
N SER A 170 4.06 12.84 18.91
CA SER A 170 2.61 12.70 18.68
C SER A 170 1.95 14.03 18.46
N GLY A 171 0.87 14.03 17.68
CA GLY A 171 0.08 15.21 17.37
C GLY A 171 -1.41 14.92 17.32
N LYS A 172 -2.21 15.91 17.73
CA LYS A 172 -3.67 15.87 17.57
C LYS A 172 -4.02 16.03 16.09
N VAL A 173 -5.04 15.29 15.67
CA VAL A 173 -5.55 15.26 14.31
C VAL A 173 -7.06 15.48 14.29
N GLN A 174 -7.58 15.83 13.13
CA GLN A 174 -9.01 15.81 12.89
C GLN A 174 -9.38 14.47 12.29
N ILE A 175 -10.38 13.81 12.87
CA ILE A 175 -10.91 12.54 12.38
C ILE A 175 -12.37 12.76 12.02
N ASN A 176 -12.75 12.38 10.82
CA ASN A 176 -14.14 12.35 10.44
C ASN A 176 -14.88 11.28 11.28
N PRO A 177 -15.86 11.65 12.11
CA PRO A 177 -16.51 10.73 13.03
C PRO A 177 -17.38 9.67 12.31
N GLU A 178 -17.77 9.92 11.06
CA GLU A 178 -18.62 9.00 10.30
C GLU A 178 -17.82 7.91 9.60
N ASN A 179 -16.63 8.26 9.07
CA ASN A 179 -15.88 7.38 8.19
C ASN A 179 -14.43 7.13 8.60
N GLY A 180 -13.91 7.81 9.62
CA GLY A 180 -12.58 7.58 10.18
C GLY A 180 -11.41 8.18 9.38
N LEU A 181 -11.66 8.96 8.33
CA LEU A 181 -10.60 9.64 7.59
C LEU A 181 -9.88 10.66 8.45
N ILE A 182 -8.56 10.74 8.34
CA ILE A 182 -7.68 11.53 9.20
C ILE A 182 -7.11 12.71 8.43
N GLN A 183 -7.23 13.90 9.01
CA GLN A 183 -6.58 15.13 8.55
C GLN A 183 -5.55 15.58 9.58
N VAL A 184 -4.30 15.74 9.12
CA VAL A 184 -3.17 16.16 9.97
C VAL A 184 -2.87 17.62 9.72
N PRO A 185 -2.91 18.48 10.77
CA PRO A 185 -2.46 19.86 10.66
C PRO A 185 -1.00 19.89 10.20
N SER A 186 -0.74 20.54 9.08
CA SER A 186 0.55 20.52 8.39
C SER A 186 1.00 21.93 8.06
N GLN A 187 2.30 22.10 7.79
CA GLN A 187 2.84 23.39 7.36
C GLN A 187 3.83 23.18 6.21
N ILE A 188 3.62 23.91 5.13
CA ILE A 188 4.52 24.00 4.00
C ILE A 188 4.83 25.49 3.81
N GLU A 189 6.11 25.86 3.74
CA GLU A 189 6.55 27.25 3.59
C GLU A 189 5.91 28.23 4.58
N LYS A 190 5.86 27.86 5.85
CA LYS A 190 5.25 28.67 6.92
C LYS A 190 3.74 28.88 6.80
N LYS A 191 3.07 28.30 5.79
CA LYS A 191 1.61 28.31 5.66
C LYS A 191 1.00 27.04 6.18
N LYS A 192 -0.11 27.16 6.88
CA LYS A 192 -0.83 26.04 7.46
C LYS A 192 -1.80 25.44 6.44
N TYR A 193 -1.85 24.13 6.42
CA TYR A 193 -2.72 23.29 5.60
C TYR A 193 -3.21 22.10 6.41
N ASN A 194 -4.27 21.46 5.96
CA ASN A 194 -4.59 20.10 6.37
C ASN A 194 -4.19 19.15 5.23
N LEU A 195 -3.45 18.11 5.56
CA LEU A 195 -3.13 17.02 4.64
C LEU A 195 -3.72 15.72 5.20
N ALA A 196 -4.41 14.98 4.36
CA ALA A 196 -4.90 13.67 4.78
C ALA A 196 -3.73 12.71 5.07
N LEU A 197 -3.93 11.77 5.99
CA LEU A 197 -3.03 10.65 6.22
C LEU A 197 -3.58 9.42 5.51
N ASP A 198 -2.86 8.93 4.52
CA ASP A 198 -3.26 7.80 3.70
C ASP A 198 -2.13 6.76 3.58
N LEU A 199 -2.15 5.74 4.44
CA LEU A 199 -1.19 4.62 4.41
C LEU A 199 -1.52 3.61 3.30
N GLY A 200 -2.67 3.74 2.63
CA GLY A 200 -3.04 2.98 1.46
C GLY A 200 -2.51 3.56 0.15
N ALA A 201 -2.12 4.83 0.13
CA ALA A 201 -1.53 5.46 -1.04
C ALA A 201 -0.02 5.21 -1.10
N SER A 202 0.49 4.79 -2.27
CA SER A 202 1.92 4.55 -2.49
C SER A 202 2.73 5.83 -2.61
N ILE A 203 2.11 6.93 -3.00
CA ILE A 203 2.70 8.26 -3.21
C ILE A 203 1.85 9.35 -2.56
N SER A 204 2.45 10.49 -2.28
CA SER A 204 1.79 11.67 -1.74
C SER A 204 1.29 12.61 -2.86
N PHE A 205 0.20 13.33 -2.60
CA PHE A 205 -0.42 14.23 -3.57
C PHE A 205 -0.63 15.62 -2.96
N LEU A 206 -0.55 16.66 -3.79
CA LEU A 206 -1.00 18.01 -3.47
C LEU A 206 -2.07 18.45 -4.46
N SER A 207 -2.98 19.29 -4.02
CA SER A 207 -3.93 19.95 -4.93
C SER A 207 -3.18 20.71 -6.02
N GLU A 208 -3.74 20.77 -7.22
CA GLU A 208 -3.20 21.50 -8.36
C GLU A 208 -2.81 22.93 -8.00
N GLU A 209 -3.68 23.63 -7.22
CA GLU A 209 -3.42 25.00 -6.76
C GLU A 209 -2.16 25.09 -5.89
N LEU A 210 -2.03 24.21 -4.88
CA LEU A 210 -0.86 24.22 -3.99
C LEU A 210 0.40 23.79 -4.72
N PHE A 211 0.31 22.78 -5.58
CA PHE A 211 1.42 22.32 -6.41
C PHE A 211 1.95 23.45 -7.32
N ALA A 212 1.08 24.12 -8.08
CA ALA A 212 1.43 25.22 -8.95
C ALA A 212 2.09 26.39 -8.20
N LYS A 213 1.57 26.70 -6.99
CA LYS A 213 2.12 27.73 -6.12
C LYS A 213 3.54 27.39 -5.66
N LEU A 214 3.78 26.17 -5.22
CA LEU A 214 5.12 25.71 -4.80
C LEU A 214 6.06 25.66 -6.00
N ALA A 215 5.58 25.19 -7.14
CA ALA A 215 6.34 25.15 -8.37
C ALA A 215 6.81 26.56 -8.84
N THR A 216 5.98 27.57 -8.62
CA THR A 216 6.31 28.96 -8.93
C THR A 216 7.30 29.55 -7.92
N ALA A 217 7.10 29.24 -6.62
CA ALA A 217 7.98 29.73 -5.55
C ALA A 217 9.39 29.11 -5.58
N HIS A 218 9.50 27.89 -6.07
CA HIS A 218 10.75 27.11 -6.15
C HIS A 218 11.03 26.64 -7.57
N PRO A 219 11.41 27.54 -8.48
CA PRO A 219 11.69 27.19 -9.88
C PRO A 219 12.79 26.14 -10.03
N ASP A 220 13.72 26.08 -9.08
CA ASP A 220 14.87 25.15 -9.10
C ASP A 220 14.58 23.79 -8.44
N SER A 221 13.37 23.56 -7.90
CA SER A 221 13.02 22.26 -7.34
C SER A 221 12.96 21.20 -8.43
N PRO A 222 13.49 19.99 -8.18
CA PRO A 222 13.42 18.88 -9.14
C PRO A 222 11.98 18.57 -9.51
N ARG A 223 11.73 18.42 -10.81
CA ARG A 223 10.42 18.15 -11.39
C ARG A 223 10.53 17.16 -12.53
N MET A 224 9.45 16.46 -12.78
CA MET A 224 9.33 15.56 -13.91
C MET A 224 7.87 15.47 -14.37
N THR A 225 7.67 14.92 -15.56
CA THR A 225 6.37 14.54 -16.11
C THR A 225 6.37 13.05 -16.36
N GLY A 226 5.25 12.42 -15.99
CA GLY A 226 5.05 10.99 -16.09
C GLY A 226 5.22 10.28 -14.75
N ALA A 227 4.20 9.52 -14.35
CA ALA A 227 4.17 8.77 -13.12
C ALA A 227 5.04 7.51 -13.24
N VAL A 228 6.18 7.48 -12.56
CA VAL A 228 7.06 6.30 -12.45
C VAL A 228 7.23 5.91 -10.99
N GLY A 229 7.76 4.73 -10.73
CA GLY A 229 7.94 4.24 -9.36
C GLY A 229 6.64 4.24 -8.57
N SER A 230 6.68 4.69 -7.34
CA SER A 230 5.51 4.77 -6.46
C SER A 230 4.38 5.68 -6.98
N ALA A 231 4.69 6.61 -7.89
CA ALA A 231 3.68 7.48 -8.49
C ALA A 231 2.80 6.78 -9.53
N ASN A 232 3.26 5.72 -10.18
CA ASN A 232 2.47 4.88 -11.08
C ASN A 232 1.62 3.90 -10.27
N MET A 233 0.59 4.43 -9.61
CA MET A 233 -0.15 3.73 -8.56
C MET A 233 -1.37 2.97 -9.08
N TRP A 234 -2.07 3.52 -10.07
CA TRP A 234 -3.35 2.98 -10.56
C TRP A 234 -3.33 2.52 -12.03
N GLY A 235 -2.33 2.92 -12.81
CA GLY A 235 -2.27 2.64 -14.25
C GLY A 235 -3.36 3.38 -15.04
N LEU A 236 -3.62 4.63 -14.70
CA LEU A 236 -4.61 5.47 -15.37
C LEU A 236 -4.04 6.08 -16.65
N ASP A 237 -4.90 6.30 -17.65
CA ASP A 237 -4.50 6.86 -18.94
C ASP A 237 -3.92 8.29 -18.83
N GLU A 238 -4.20 9.01 -17.76
CA GLU A 238 -3.65 10.33 -17.48
C GLU A 238 -2.28 10.31 -16.77
N GLU A 239 -1.84 9.19 -16.17
CA GLU A 239 -0.57 9.09 -15.43
C GLU A 239 0.68 9.49 -16.27
N PRO A 240 0.73 9.29 -17.60
CA PRO A 240 1.82 9.85 -18.41
C PRO A 240 1.94 11.37 -18.40
N LYS A 241 0.87 12.08 -18.03
CA LYS A 241 0.82 13.56 -17.99
C LYS A 241 0.95 14.13 -16.58
N TRP A 242 1.00 13.28 -15.57
CA TRP A 242 1.12 13.74 -14.19
C TRP A 242 2.44 14.44 -13.97
N LYS A 243 2.37 15.55 -13.22
CA LYS A 243 3.55 16.31 -12.83
C LYS A 243 3.93 15.93 -11.40
N LEU A 244 5.22 15.76 -11.21
CA LEU A 244 5.82 15.44 -9.93
C LEU A 244 6.85 16.50 -9.56
N MET A 245 7.00 16.76 -8.27
CA MET A 245 8.07 17.59 -7.73
C MET A 245 8.53 17.07 -6.37
N ARG A 246 9.76 17.44 -5.97
CA ARG A 246 10.17 17.32 -4.58
C ARG A 246 9.93 18.61 -3.83
N VAL A 247 9.40 18.48 -2.62
CA VAL A 247 9.31 19.56 -1.65
C VAL A 247 10.37 19.34 -0.58
N ASP A 248 11.16 20.36 -0.32
CA ASP A 248 12.28 20.32 0.59
C ASP A 248 11.87 19.87 1.99
N ARG A 249 10.81 20.52 2.53
CA ARG A 249 10.39 20.29 3.90
C ARG A 249 8.90 20.46 4.08
N VAL A 250 8.31 19.44 4.68
CA VAL A 250 6.90 19.44 5.12
C VAL A 250 6.89 19.23 6.61
N GLN A 251 6.32 20.15 7.38
CA GLN A 251 5.93 19.86 8.75
C GLN A 251 4.60 19.13 8.73
N TYR A 252 4.57 17.91 9.21
CA TYR A 252 3.40 17.03 9.23
C TYR A 252 3.07 16.66 10.67
N GLY A 253 2.09 17.35 11.24
CA GLY A 253 1.84 17.25 12.66
C GLY A 253 3.09 17.55 13.49
N PRO A 254 3.57 16.59 14.32
CA PRO A 254 4.70 16.78 15.20
C PRO A 254 6.08 16.57 14.56
N ILE A 255 6.14 16.11 13.30
CA ILE A 255 7.39 15.74 12.62
C ILE A 255 7.70 16.64 11.43
N PHE A 256 8.96 16.61 11.01
CA PHE A 256 9.42 17.22 9.76
C PHE A 256 9.85 16.13 8.79
N LEU A 257 9.29 16.18 7.59
CA LEU A 257 9.64 15.33 6.48
C LEU A 257 10.48 16.12 5.49
N ALA A 258 11.58 15.56 5.04
CA ALA A 258 12.48 16.17 4.06
C ALA A 258 12.35 15.46 2.70
N ASN A 259 12.60 16.19 1.62
CA ASN A 259 12.69 15.63 0.27
C ASN A 259 11.43 14.83 -0.15
N VAL A 260 10.23 15.30 0.22
CA VAL A 260 8.99 14.59 -0.07
C VAL A 260 8.66 14.69 -1.56
N ALA A 261 8.59 13.56 -2.23
CA ALA A 261 8.09 13.47 -3.59
C ALA A 261 6.55 13.55 -3.60
N LEU A 262 6.01 14.43 -4.42
CA LEU A 262 4.60 14.77 -4.47
C LEU A 262 4.12 14.82 -5.92
N VAL A 263 2.91 14.33 -6.14
CA VAL A 263 2.21 14.39 -7.43
C VAL A 263 1.21 15.54 -7.42
N GLU A 264 1.06 16.23 -8.55
CA GLU A 264 -0.04 17.17 -8.80
C GLU A 264 -1.35 16.38 -8.92
N PHE A 265 -2.29 16.60 -8.01
CA PHE A 265 -3.56 15.90 -8.03
C PHE A 265 -4.60 16.73 -8.76
N PRO A 266 -5.26 16.19 -9.83
CA PRO A 266 -6.24 16.92 -10.61
C PRO A 266 -7.38 17.46 -9.73
N LYS A 267 -7.89 18.64 -10.10
CA LYS A 267 -8.87 19.38 -9.30
C LYS A 267 -10.14 18.57 -9.05
N ASP A 268 -10.68 17.92 -10.06
CA ASP A 268 -11.88 17.09 -9.96
C ASP A 268 -11.72 15.91 -9.02
N ARG A 269 -10.54 15.30 -9.01
CA ARG A 269 -10.19 14.22 -8.08
C ARG A 269 -10.00 14.72 -6.66
N MET A 270 -9.42 15.92 -6.49
CA MET A 270 -9.30 16.54 -5.17
C MET A 270 -10.68 16.90 -4.61
N GLU A 271 -11.57 17.47 -5.40
CA GLU A 271 -12.96 17.78 -4.99
C GLU A 271 -13.73 16.52 -4.59
N PHE A 272 -13.56 15.42 -5.32
CA PHE A 272 -14.13 14.12 -4.96
C PHE A 272 -13.59 13.63 -3.61
N PHE A 273 -12.27 13.73 -3.41
CA PHE A 273 -11.62 13.31 -2.17
C PHE A 273 -12.07 14.16 -0.97
N GLU A 274 -12.14 15.50 -1.12
CA GLU A 274 -12.63 16.41 -0.08
C GLU A 274 -14.08 16.13 0.30
N LYS A 275 -14.95 15.93 -0.70
CA LYS A 275 -16.34 15.56 -0.46
C LYS A 275 -16.46 14.28 0.34
N ARG A 276 -15.62 13.30 0.03
CA ARG A 276 -15.59 12.00 0.72
C ARG A 276 -15.00 12.11 2.13
N ALA A 277 -13.97 12.91 2.30
CA ALA A 277 -13.38 13.20 3.61
C ALA A 277 -14.32 13.99 4.51
N GLY A 278 -15.25 14.77 3.93
CA GLY A 278 -16.12 15.69 4.67
C GLY A 278 -15.36 16.85 5.31
N MET A 279 -14.11 17.07 4.89
CA MET A 279 -13.21 18.10 5.44
C MET A 279 -12.32 18.65 4.31
N PRO A 280 -12.07 20.00 4.29
CA PRO A 280 -11.12 20.57 3.34
C PRO A 280 -9.71 20.01 3.53
N THR A 281 -9.05 19.66 2.43
CA THR A 281 -7.68 19.20 2.43
C THR A 281 -6.89 19.81 1.28
N ALA A 282 -5.62 20.11 1.50
CA ALA A 282 -4.73 20.61 0.45
C ALA A 282 -3.98 19.47 -0.27
N GLY A 283 -4.20 18.23 0.13
CA GLY A 283 -3.56 17.05 -0.41
C GLY A 283 -3.60 15.88 0.56
N LEU A 284 -2.88 14.84 0.23
CA LEU A 284 -2.69 13.67 1.08
C LEU A 284 -1.20 13.31 1.18
N LEU A 285 -0.81 12.82 2.34
CA LEU A 285 0.50 12.24 2.56
C LEU A 285 0.38 10.72 2.52
N GLY A 286 1.01 10.13 1.51
CA GLY A 286 1.08 8.69 1.29
C GLY A 286 2.27 8.04 1.98
N SER A 287 2.35 6.74 1.84
CA SER A 287 3.36 5.91 2.50
C SER A 287 4.80 6.21 2.05
N ASN A 288 5.03 6.74 0.82
CA ASN A 288 6.36 7.11 0.35
C ASN A 288 7.10 8.07 1.32
N ALA A 289 6.36 8.93 2.01
CA ALA A 289 6.92 9.88 2.96
C ALA A 289 7.16 9.27 4.36
N LEU A 290 6.63 8.09 4.64
CA LEU A 290 6.57 7.49 5.99
C LEU A 290 7.30 6.16 6.12
N LEU A 291 7.98 5.66 5.07
CA LEU A 291 8.64 4.35 5.06
C LEU A 291 9.71 4.17 6.15
N ASN A 292 10.25 5.26 6.68
CA ASN A 292 11.21 5.23 7.79
C ASN A 292 10.58 5.28 9.18
N TYR A 293 9.24 5.29 9.27
CA TYR A 293 8.53 5.48 10.52
C TYR A 293 7.71 4.25 10.92
N ARG A 294 7.48 4.17 12.22
CA ARG A 294 6.38 3.42 12.81
C ARG A 294 5.25 4.43 13.05
N VAL A 295 4.13 4.22 12.37
CA VAL A 295 2.99 5.16 12.38
C VAL A 295 1.88 4.57 13.25
N GLY A 296 1.58 5.24 14.35
CA GLY A 296 0.52 4.86 15.28
C GLY A 296 -0.74 5.72 15.09
N LEU A 297 -1.90 5.07 14.99
CA LEU A 297 -3.20 5.72 14.87
C LEU A 297 -4.01 5.39 16.13
N ASP A 298 -4.15 6.37 17.01
CA ASP A 298 -4.99 6.31 18.20
C ASP A 298 -6.29 7.07 17.91
N TYR A 299 -7.23 6.36 17.32
CA TYR A 299 -8.51 6.93 16.92
C TYR A 299 -9.33 7.40 18.10
N ALA A 300 -9.28 6.67 19.22
CA ALA A 300 -10.03 7.01 20.43
C ALA A 300 -9.64 8.37 21.01
N HIS A 301 -8.37 8.74 20.87
CA HIS A 301 -7.84 10.01 21.38
C HIS A 301 -7.53 11.03 20.28
N SER A 302 -7.92 10.77 19.02
CA SER A 302 -7.64 11.63 17.86
C SER A 302 -6.17 12.06 17.81
N THR A 303 -5.27 11.07 17.89
CA THR A 303 -3.83 11.30 17.98
C THR A 303 -3.08 10.38 17.02
N VAL A 304 -2.11 10.93 16.30
CA VAL A 304 -1.16 10.13 15.52
C VAL A 304 0.23 10.20 16.16
N TYR A 305 0.97 9.11 16.02
CA TYR A 305 2.32 8.93 16.57
C TYR A 305 3.28 8.58 15.44
N PHE A 306 4.49 9.13 15.50
CA PHE A 306 5.53 8.88 14.52
C PHE A 306 6.83 8.53 15.24
N GLU A 307 7.12 7.26 15.38
CA GLU A 307 8.39 6.79 15.91
C GLU A 307 9.34 6.56 14.74
N ILE A 308 10.48 7.25 14.73
CA ILE A 308 11.49 7.01 13.71
C ILE A 308 12.08 5.61 13.91
N GLY A 309 12.01 4.80 12.88
CA GLY A 309 12.60 3.46 12.86
C GLY A 309 14.00 3.48 12.26
N ARG A 310 14.37 2.40 11.62
CA ARG A 310 15.63 2.33 10.88
C ARG A 310 15.53 3.19 9.62
N MET A 311 16.47 4.12 9.46
CA MET A 311 16.55 4.91 8.23
C MET A 311 17.03 4.04 7.07
N PHE A 312 16.25 4.02 6.01
CA PHE A 312 16.61 3.43 4.74
C PHE A 312 16.56 4.52 3.67
N ASN A 313 17.45 4.44 2.70
CA ASN A 313 17.30 5.18 1.47
C ASN A 313 16.44 4.33 0.51
N PHE A 314 15.27 4.82 0.17
CA PHE A 314 14.37 4.17 -0.78
C PHE A 314 14.50 4.90 -2.12
N PRO A 315 15.23 4.35 -3.08
CA PRO A 315 15.42 4.98 -4.39
C PRO A 315 14.18 4.82 -5.27
N ASP A 316 13.08 5.40 -4.87
CA ASP A 316 11.74 5.28 -5.47
C ASP A 316 11.69 5.72 -6.94
N PHE A 317 12.65 6.57 -7.34
CA PHE A 317 12.74 7.18 -8.66
C PHE A 317 14.03 6.81 -9.40
N ASP A 318 14.76 5.79 -8.96
CA ASP A 318 15.88 5.19 -9.67
C ASP A 318 15.38 4.00 -10.48
N VAL A 319 14.76 4.28 -11.63
CA VAL A 319 13.98 3.30 -12.38
C VAL A 319 14.11 3.48 -13.90
N ILE A 320 13.66 2.50 -14.65
CA ILE A 320 13.35 2.65 -16.08
C ILE A 320 12.04 3.46 -16.18
N GLY A 321 12.04 4.52 -16.94
CA GLY A 321 10.92 5.47 -17.02
C GLY A 321 9.73 5.01 -17.83
N LEU A 322 9.27 3.77 -17.66
CA LEU A 322 8.00 3.29 -18.22
C LEU A 322 6.84 3.73 -17.32
N ILE A 323 5.67 3.96 -17.92
CA ILE A 323 4.42 4.15 -17.18
C ILE A 323 3.51 3.00 -17.58
N LEU A 324 3.06 2.24 -16.60
CA LEU A 324 2.45 0.94 -16.80
C LEU A 324 1.00 0.91 -16.33
N ARG A 325 0.19 0.14 -17.03
CA ARG A 325 -1.14 -0.29 -16.58
C ARG A 325 -1.16 -1.80 -16.45
N PRO A 326 -1.42 -2.32 -15.25
CA PRO A 326 -1.71 -3.74 -15.10
C PRO A 326 -3.08 -4.06 -15.71
N GLU A 327 -3.15 -5.12 -16.51
CA GLU A 327 -4.37 -5.59 -17.16
C GLU A 327 -5.00 -6.76 -16.41
N ASP A 328 -6.28 -7.00 -16.65
CA ASP A 328 -7.05 -8.08 -16.02
C ASP A 328 -6.50 -9.49 -16.29
N ASP A 329 -5.75 -9.65 -17.37
CA ASP A 329 -5.09 -10.92 -17.74
C ASP A 329 -3.68 -11.06 -17.15
N GLY A 330 -3.26 -10.11 -16.29
CA GLY A 330 -1.95 -10.10 -15.62
C GLY A 330 -0.80 -9.55 -16.45
N ARG A 331 -1.07 -9.06 -17.66
CA ARG A 331 -0.08 -8.34 -18.48
C ARG A 331 0.07 -6.89 -18.01
N PHE A 332 1.10 -6.24 -18.49
CA PHE A 332 1.36 -4.81 -18.23
C PHE A 332 1.42 -4.06 -19.55
N THR A 333 0.45 -3.18 -19.77
CA THR A 333 0.42 -2.29 -20.93
C THR A 333 1.24 -1.04 -20.64
N ILE A 334 2.07 -0.63 -21.59
CA ILE A 334 2.83 0.60 -21.52
C ILE A 334 1.93 1.76 -21.94
N LEU A 335 1.64 2.67 -21.01
CA LEU A 335 0.86 3.88 -21.24
C LEU A 335 1.70 5.02 -21.81
N GLY A 336 2.99 5.02 -21.52
CA GLY A 336 3.91 6.05 -21.93
C GLY A 336 5.30 5.87 -21.34
N VAL A 337 6.12 6.87 -21.61
CA VAL A 337 7.50 6.96 -21.12
C VAL A 337 7.66 8.30 -20.43
N ALA A 338 8.23 8.29 -19.22
CA ALA A 338 8.54 9.52 -18.50
C ALA A 338 9.69 10.28 -19.19
N GLU A 339 9.64 11.60 -19.07
CA GLU A 339 10.66 12.49 -19.63
C GLU A 339 11.64 12.94 -18.55
N LEU A 340 12.92 12.89 -18.87
CA LEU A 340 14.01 13.48 -18.12
C LEU A 340 14.62 14.61 -18.94
N GLU A 341 14.62 15.83 -18.42
CA GLU A 341 15.11 17.03 -19.10
C GLU A 341 14.49 17.23 -20.50
N GLY A 342 13.20 16.88 -20.66
CA GLY A 342 12.45 17.01 -21.90
C GLY A 342 12.77 15.93 -22.96
N MET A 343 13.54 14.91 -22.60
CA MET A 343 13.82 13.76 -23.47
C MET A 343 13.22 12.48 -22.93
N PRO A 344 12.70 11.60 -23.81
CA PRO A 344 12.21 10.29 -23.40
C PRO A 344 13.32 9.47 -22.71
N SER A 345 13.02 8.91 -21.56
CA SER A 345 13.98 8.11 -20.77
C SER A 345 14.23 6.70 -21.32
N VAL A 346 13.38 6.25 -22.22
CA VAL A 346 13.53 4.98 -22.96
C VAL A 346 13.44 5.28 -24.45
N PRO A 347 14.26 4.64 -25.31
CA PRO A 347 14.20 4.90 -26.75
C PRO A 347 12.80 4.73 -27.32
N PRO A 348 12.21 5.76 -27.95
CA PRO A 348 10.89 5.66 -28.58
C PRO A 348 11.00 5.13 -30.03
N GLY A 349 9.85 4.78 -30.63
CA GLY A 349 9.77 4.52 -32.06
C GLY A 349 9.65 3.05 -32.46
N PRO A 350 9.87 2.71 -33.73
CA PRO A 350 9.67 1.36 -34.26
C PRO A 350 10.54 0.30 -33.56
N ASP A 351 11.79 0.66 -33.26
CA ASP A 351 12.78 -0.20 -32.60
C ASP A 351 12.85 0.02 -31.08
N GLY A 352 12.03 0.93 -30.56
CA GLY A 352 11.91 1.27 -29.14
C GLY A 352 10.51 0.94 -28.61
N VAL A 353 10.13 1.66 -27.54
CA VAL A 353 8.86 1.48 -26.84
C VAL A 353 7.79 2.42 -27.39
N GLN A 354 6.55 1.95 -27.48
CA GLN A 354 5.37 2.73 -27.88
C GLN A 354 4.24 2.52 -26.87
N THR A 355 3.38 3.52 -26.76
CA THR A 355 2.09 3.38 -26.04
C THR A 355 1.26 2.25 -26.65
N GLY A 356 0.73 1.38 -25.80
CA GLY A 356 -0.02 0.18 -26.18
C GLY A 356 0.83 -1.09 -26.31
N ASP A 357 2.16 -1.00 -26.22
CA ASP A 357 3.01 -2.18 -26.09
C ASP A 357 2.77 -2.87 -24.74
N HIS A 358 3.14 -4.17 -24.68
CA HIS A 358 3.12 -4.90 -23.42
C HIS A 358 4.54 -5.19 -22.93
N LEU A 359 4.81 -4.94 -21.66
CA LEU A 359 6.02 -5.39 -20.99
C LEU A 359 5.88 -6.87 -20.65
N VAL A 360 6.68 -7.71 -21.31
CA VAL A 360 6.65 -9.18 -21.14
C VAL A 360 7.61 -9.64 -20.05
N ALA A 361 8.84 -9.10 -20.05
CA ALA A 361 9.87 -9.47 -19.09
C ALA A 361 10.90 -8.35 -18.91
N VAL A 362 11.58 -8.35 -17.77
CA VAL A 362 12.75 -7.52 -17.46
C VAL A 362 13.91 -8.44 -17.11
N ASP A 363 15.02 -8.36 -17.83
CA ASP A 363 16.21 -9.22 -17.66
C ASP A 363 15.89 -10.72 -17.67
N GLY A 364 14.87 -11.13 -18.43
CA GLY A 364 14.38 -12.50 -18.53
C GLY A 364 13.40 -12.93 -17.42
N ILE A 365 13.11 -12.08 -16.44
CA ILE A 365 12.11 -12.33 -15.41
C ILE A 365 10.74 -11.90 -15.96
N PRO A 366 9.74 -12.80 -16.07
CA PRO A 366 8.43 -12.45 -16.57
C PRO A 366 7.73 -11.38 -15.71
N ALA A 367 7.09 -10.42 -16.37
CA ALA A 367 6.26 -9.40 -15.69
C ALA A 367 4.85 -9.94 -15.39
N ALA A 368 4.33 -10.83 -16.22
CA ALA A 368 2.99 -11.36 -16.07
C ALA A 368 2.79 -12.09 -14.73
N GLY A 369 1.68 -11.79 -14.05
CA GLY A 369 1.37 -12.35 -12.73
C GLY A 369 2.12 -11.70 -11.56
N SER A 370 2.99 -10.73 -11.84
CA SER A 370 3.64 -9.92 -10.79
C SER A 370 2.71 -8.82 -10.28
N THR A 371 2.94 -8.37 -9.04
CA THR A 371 2.33 -7.13 -8.55
C THR A 371 3.01 -5.91 -9.16
N MET A 372 2.36 -4.76 -9.05
CA MET A 372 2.94 -3.49 -9.50
C MET A 372 4.26 -3.19 -8.78
N GLY A 373 4.32 -3.45 -7.46
CA GLY A 373 5.55 -3.29 -6.68
C GLY A 373 6.68 -4.22 -7.14
N GLN A 374 6.37 -5.47 -7.49
CA GLN A 374 7.35 -6.40 -8.03
C GLN A 374 7.88 -5.96 -9.40
N VAL A 375 7.01 -5.47 -10.28
CA VAL A 375 7.44 -4.94 -11.59
C VAL A 375 8.32 -3.71 -11.41
N TRP A 376 7.96 -2.79 -10.52
CA TRP A 376 8.80 -1.63 -10.23
C TRP A 376 10.14 -2.00 -9.60
N ALA A 377 10.19 -3.05 -8.79
CA ALA A 377 11.45 -3.60 -8.27
C ALA A 377 12.35 -4.14 -9.41
N MET A 378 11.76 -4.79 -10.42
CA MET A 378 12.51 -5.27 -11.61
C MET A 378 13.03 -4.10 -12.45
N LEU A 379 12.24 -3.01 -12.58
CA LEU A 379 12.59 -1.82 -13.35
C LEU A 379 13.57 -0.90 -12.59
N GLY A 380 13.72 -1.07 -11.29
CA GLY A 380 14.58 -0.28 -10.43
C GLY A 380 16.05 -0.76 -10.40
N GLY A 381 16.92 0.06 -9.80
CA GLY A 381 18.30 -0.29 -9.57
C GLY A 381 19.25 0.93 -9.47
N THR A 382 20.49 0.76 -9.86
CA THR A 382 21.48 1.87 -9.84
C THR A 382 21.37 2.71 -11.12
N PRO A 383 21.27 4.04 -11.02
CA PRO A 383 21.28 4.93 -12.19
C PRO A 383 22.43 4.63 -13.15
N GLY A 384 22.11 4.58 -14.43
CA GLY A 384 23.04 4.20 -15.50
C GLY A 384 23.14 2.70 -15.78
N GLN A 385 22.64 1.85 -14.89
CA GLN A 385 22.56 0.40 -15.13
C GLN A 385 21.59 0.12 -16.29
N GLU A 386 21.98 -0.78 -17.19
CA GLU A 386 21.15 -1.20 -18.31
C GLU A 386 20.27 -2.38 -17.89
N ARG A 387 19.02 -2.38 -18.36
CA ARG A 387 18.08 -3.47 -18.28
C ARG A 387 17.67 -3.91 -19.68
N ARG A 388 17.44 -5.18 -19.86
CA ARG A 388 16.88 -5.73 -21.10
C ARG A 388 15.37 -5.94 -20.92
N LEU A 389 14.58 -5.12 -21.59
CA LEU A 389 13.13 -5.23 -21.63
C LEU A 389 12.74 -6.16 -22.77
N MET A 390 11.86 -7.13 -22.52
CA MET A 390 11.16 -7.88 -23.56
C MET A 390 9.79 -7.22 -23.76
N ILE A 391 9.56 -6.71 -24.93
CA ILE A 391 8.35 -5.97 -25.31
C ILE A 391 7.56 -6.79 -26.32
N GLU A 392 6.23 -6.75 -26.21
CA GLU A 392 5.33 -7.34 -27.19
C GLU A 392 4.50 -6.24 -27.87
N ARG A 393 4.52 -6.25 -29.21
CA ARG A 393 3.73 -5.35 -30.07
C ARG A 393 3.07 -6.16 -31.17
N GLY A 394 1.72 -6.17 -31.23
CA GLY A 394 0.99 -6.89 -32.26
C GLY A 394 1.31 -8.39 -32.32
N GLY A 395 1.55 -9.04 -31.19
CA GLY A 395 1.90 -10.45 -31.09
C GLY A 395 3.37 -10.79 -31.41
N ARG A 396 4.20 -9.80 -31.75
CA ARG A 396 5.64 -9.96 -31.98
C ARG A 396 6.42 -9.49 -30.77
N GLN A 397 7.33 -10.34 -30.29
CA GLN A 397 8.24 -9.99 -29.18
C GLN A 397 9.60 -9.53 -29.70
N PHE A 398 10.15 -8.50 -29.06
CA PHE A 398 11.48 -7.98 -29.35
C PHE A 398 12.12 -7.40 -28.06
N ALA A 399 13.45 -7.28 -28.07
CA ALA A 399 14.18 -6.77 -26.91
C ALA A 399 14.51 -5.29 -27.11
N VAL A 400 14.36 -4.51 -26.03
CA VAL A 400 14.77 -3.10 -25.94
C VAL A 400 15.77 -2.97 -24.79
N ALA A 401 16.92 -2.36 -25.03
CA ALA A 401 17.83 -1.97 -23.96
C ALA A 401 17.42 -0.61 -23.41
N ALA A 402 17.26 -0.51 -22.11
CA ALA A 402 16.91 0.72 -21.43
C ALA A 402 17.79 0.93 -20.21
N ARG A 403 18.08 2.19 -19.86
CA ARG A 403 18.92 2.53 -18.72
C ARG A 403 18.07 3.07 -17.58
N ILE A 404 18.42 2.66 -16.37
CA ILE A 404 17.87 3.24 -15.15
C ILE A 404 18.28 4.70 -15.07
N GLN A 405 17.30 5.57 -14.91
CA GLN A 405 17.47 7.00 -14.73
C GLN A 405 17.28 7.36 -13.25
N HIS A 406 17.89 8.47 -12.86
CA HIS A 406 17.62 9.09 -11.57
C HIS A 406 16.59 10.20 -11.77
N PHE A 407 15.32 9.84 -11.67
CA PHE A 407 14.24 10.83 -11.77
C PHE A 407 14.08 11.57 -10.45
N LEU A 408 13.59 12.81 -10.54
CA LEU A 408 13.19 13.60 -9.38
C LEU A 408 14.31 13.66 -8.32
N ALA A 409 15.47 14.17 -8.71
CA ALA A 409 16.67 14.26 -7.87
C ALA A 409 16.37 14.84 -6.46
N GLU A 410 17.08 14.37 -5.44
CA GLU A 410 16.93 14.89 -4.10
C GLU A 410 17.48 16.31 -3.99
N LEU A 411 16.81 17.14 -3.19
CA LEU A 411 17.29 18.46 -2.85
C LEU A 411 18.52 18.34 -1.91
N PRO A 412 19.59 19.10 -2.13
CA PRO A 412 20.75 19.10 -1.23
C PRO A 412 20.34 19.49 0.19
N ASP A 413 21.02 18.91 1.19
CA ASP A 413 20.84 19.30 2.60
C ASP A 413 21.06 20.82 2.76
N GLU A 414 20.28 21.46 3.64
CA GLU A 414 20.42 22.89 3.96
C GLU A 414 21.86 23.26 4.32
N ARG A 415 22.62 22.38 4.98
CA ARG A 415 24.03 22.60 5.32
C ARG A 415 24.93 22.69 4.10
N ASP A 416 24.63 21.93 3.06
CA ASP A 416 25.39 21.97 1.82
C ASP A 416 25.02 23.16 0.93
N ARG A 417 23.77 23.63 1.02
CA ARG A 417 23.32 24.86 0.37
C ARG A 417 23.95 26.12 0.99
N GLN A 418 24.17 26.13 2.30
CA GLN A 418 24.84 27.25 3.00
C GLN A 418 26.31 27.34 2.71
N LYS A 419 26.99 26.23 2.37
CA LYS A 419 28.42 26.24 1.98
C LYS A 419 28.68 26.75 0.55
N LYS A 420 27.63 26.80 -0.29
CA LYS A 420 27.73 27.28 -1.69
C LYS A 420 27.34 28.75 -1.85
N LYS A 421 26.90 29.43 -0.79
CA LYS A 421 26.67 30.87 -0.71
C LYS A 421 27.83 31.56 0.01
#